data_787ed4dbb859e3231445397568259fe5
#
_entry.id   787ed4dbb859e3231445397568259fe5
#
_cell.length_a   1.000
_cell.length_b   1.000
_cell.length_c   1.000
_cell.angle_alpha   90.00
_cell.angle_beta   90.00
_cell.angle_gamma   90.00
#
_symmetry.space_group_name_H-M   'P 1'
#
loop_
_entity.id
_entity.type
_entity.pdbx_description
1 polymer ?
#
loop_
_entity_poly.entity_id
_entity_poly.type
_entity_poly.pdbx_seq_one_letter_code
_entity_poly.pdbx_strand_id
1 'polypeptide(L)'
;MPCVDGARNSSWRQKATRKNFYMLRIFTRPVPLAWLLALCTFIPVVTAAVLVVQIPLGALPADALRLTAAPVMYFLHALGGVVFGVLGPVQLVSALRHRFGFLHRLSGRVFVLAGWTMALAGLGLLWQVESVATALLDVARGVFSLALMALLALGVMAARKRNMGQHRAWMVRAYVTGMGTGPVALVMFPIYLMTGKPLQGLLSDTVVVGMWLITIATGEWVIRRRAVQKPLQPIVA
;
A
#
# COMPACT_ATOMS: atom_id res chain seq x y z
N MET A 1 -69.26 -9.07 -0.22
CA MET A 1 -68.05 -8.79 -1.02
C MET A 1 -67.55 -7.43 -0.65
N PRO A 2 -66.47 -7.31 -0.02
CA PRO A 2 -65.23 -6.75 -0.54
C PRO A 2 -63.99 -7.24 0.22
N CYS A 3 -62.80 -6.75 -0.09
CA CYS A 3 -61.48 -6.90 0.52
C CYS A 3 -60.55 -7.89 -0.16
N VAL A 4 -60.05 -7.52 -1.35
CA VAL A 4 -58.88 -8.19 -1.97
C VAL A 4 -57.76 -7.20 -2.35
N ASP A 5 -57.87 -5.88 -2.12
CA ASP A 5 -56.91 -4.88 -2.62
C ASP A 5 -55.78 -4.46 -1.64
N GLY A 6 -55.83 -4.88 -0.38
CA GLY A 6 -54.83 -4.48 0.61
C GLY A 6 -53.47 -5.23 0.52
N ALA A 7 -53.47 -6.48 0.09
CA ALA A 7 -52.29 -7.32 0.10
C ALA A 7 -51.34 -7.09 -1.09
N ARG A 8 -51.86 -6.61 -2.24
CA ARG A 8 -51.07 -6.32 -3.45
C ARG A 8 -50.23 -5.06 -3.32
N ASN A 9 -50.70 -4.06 -2.59
CA ASN A 9 -50.04 -2.77 -2.45
C ASN A 9 -48.85 -2.79 -1.47
N SER A 10 -48.83 -3.71 -0.50
CA SER A 10 -47.73 -3.88 0.47
C SER A 10 -46.51 -4.51 -0.16
N SER A 11 -46.66 -5.43 -1.11
CA SER A 11 -45.56 -6.14 -1.77
C SER A 11 -44.73 -5.23 -2.70
N TRP A 12 -45.40 -4.27 -3.38
CA TRP A 12 -44.73 -3.30 -4.26
C TRP A 12 -43.95 -2.25 -3.47
N ARG A 13 -44.48 -1.79 -2.33
CA ARG A 13 -43.79 -0.85 -1.43
C ARG A 13 -42.56 -1.51 -0.80
N GLN A 14 -42.63 -2.78 -0.39
CA GLN A 14 -41.47 -3.51 0.15
C GLN A 14 -40.40 -3.76 -0.92
N LYS A 15 -40.77 -4.06 -2.17
CA LYS A 15 -39.80 -4.23 -3.28
C LYS A 15 -39.11 -2.91 -3.66
N ALA A 16 -39.85 -1.79 -3.66
CA ALA A 16 -39.30 -0.46 -3.95
C ALA A 16 -38.36 0.03 -2.86
N THR A 17 -38.68 -0.15 -1.57
CA THR A 17 -37.80 0.19 -0.45
C THR A 17 -36.56 -0.70 -0.43
N ARG A 18 -36.67 -1.99 -0.74
CA ARG A 18 -35.51 -2.87 -0.88
C ARG A 18 -34.57 -2.45 -2.02
N LYS A 19 -35.13 -2.07 -3.18
CA LYS A 19 -34.36 -1.62 -4.36
C LYS A 19 -33.61 -0.31 -4.07
N ASN A 20 -34.25 0.64 -3.40
CA ASN A 20 -33.62 1.89 -3.00
C ASN A 20 -32.57 1.69 -1.91
N PHE A 21 -32.76 0.74 -0.99
CA PHE A 21 -31.76 0.39 0.02
C PHE A 21 -30.51 -0.27 -0.59
N TYR A 22 -30.68 -1.07 -1.66
CA TYR A 22 -29.54 -1.63 -2.40
C TYR A 22 -28.80 -0.59 -3.24
N MET A 23 -29.51 0.38 -3.85
CA MET A 23 -28.86 1.48 -4.58
C MET A 23 -28.05 2.40 -3.64
N LEU A 24 -28.59 2.78 -2.49
CA LEU A 24 -27.85 3.57 -1.49
C LEU A 24 -26.60 2.83 -0.98
N ARG A 25 -26.64 1.50 -0.84
CA ARG A 25 -25.47 0.69 -0.46
C ARG A 25 -24.37 0.64 -1.53
N ILE A 26 -24.68 0.87 -2.79
CA ILE A 26 -23.69 0.91 -3.87
C ILE A 26 -22.88 2.21 -3.77
N PHE A 27 -23.52 3.33 -3.43
CA PHE A 27 -22.88 4.64 -3.27
C PHE A 27 -22.15 4.81 -1.92
N THR A 28 -22.50 4.03 -0.90
CA THR A 28 -21.85 4.08 0.43
C THR A 28 -20.83 2.95 0.67
N ARG A 29 -20.51 2.14 -0.35
CA ARG A 29 -19.39 1.18 -0.23
C ARG A 29 -18.10 1.98 -0.12
N PRO A 30 -17.36 1.90 1.00
CA PRO A 30 -16.05 2.54 1.07
C PRO A 30 -15.22 2.04 -0.10
N VAL A 31 -14.54 2.95 -0.77
CA VAL A 31 -13.57 2.62 -1.83
C VAL A 31 -12.76 1.43 -1.35
N PRO A 32 -12.72 0.30 -2.08
CA PRO A 32 -12.00 -0.88 -1.59
C PRO A 32 -10.57 -0.45 -1.23
N LEU A 33 -10.11 -0.85 -0.06
CA LEU A 33 -8.75 -0.51 0.42
C LEU A 33 -7.68 -0.69 -0.66
N ALA A 34 -7.86 -1.69 -1.53
CA ALA A 34 -6.97 -1.95 -2.65
C ALA A 34 -6.84 -0.75 -3.61
N TRP A 35 -7.95 -0.07 -3.94
CA TRP A 35 -7.94 1.10 -4.81
C TRP A 35 -7.31 2.32 -4.15
N LEU A 36 -7.60 2.54 -2.86
CA LEU A 36 -6.99 3.62 -2.11
C LEU A 36 -5.47 3.44 -2.04
N LEU A 37 -5.01 2.23 -1.74
CA LEU A 37 -3.58 1.91 -1.70
C LEU A 37 -2.94 2.03 -3.08
N ALA A 38 -3.59 1.58 -4.15
CA ALA A 38 -3.10 1.72 -5.52
C ALA A 38 -2.94 3.21 -5.91
N LEU A 39 -3.93 4.05 -5.56
CA LEU A 39 -3.86 5.48 -5.83
C LEU A 39 -2.70 6.15 -5.07
N CYS A 40 -2.56 5.86 -3.78
CA CYS A 40 -1.47 6.43 -2.96
C CYS A 40 -0.08 6.01 -3.43
N THR A 41 0.06 4.85 -4.06
CA THR A 41 1.36 4.33 -4.52
C THR A 41 1.60 4.52 -6.02
N PHE A 42 0.64 5.10 -6.75
CA PHE A 42 0.73 5.27 -8.19
C PHE A 42 1.98 6.07 -8.61
N ILE A 43 2.18 7.25 -8.02
CA ILE A 43 3.32 8.12 -8.37
C ILE A 43 4.66 7.42 -8.10
N PRO A 44 4.96 6.89 -6.90
CA PRO A 44 6.24 6.21 -6.67
C PRO A 44 6.43 4.96 -7.53
N VAL A 45 5.38 4.24 -7.88
CA VAL A 45 5.48 3.09 -8.78
C VAL A 45 5.84 3.53 -10.20
N VAL A 46 5.22 4.60 -10.71
CA VAL A 46 5.53 5.13 -12.05
C VAL A 46 6.96 5.67 -12.09
N THR A 47 7.38 6.45 -11.12
CA THR A 47 8.76 6.98 -11.06
C THR A 47 9.80 5.86 -10.94
N ALA A 48 9.53 4.84 -10.13
CA ALA A 48 10.40 3.67 -10.04
C ALA A 48 10.44 2.88 -11.35
N ALA A 49 9.30 2.73 -12.07
CA ALA A 49 9.27 2.06 -13.36
C ALA A 49 10.11 2.79 -14.41
N VAL A 50 10.11 4.13 -14.40
CA VAL A 50 10.99 4.93 -15.27
C VAL A 50 12.46 4.62 -14.98
N LEU A 51 12.87 4.58 -13.70
CA LEU A 51 14.25 4.25 -13.33
C LEU A 51 14.66 2.82 -13.72
N VAL A 52 13.73 1.85 -13.61
CA VAL A 52 13.97 0.46 -14.04
C VAL A 52 14.33 0.39 -15.53
N VAL A 53 13.78 1.30 -16.35
CA VAL A 53 14.08 1.38 -17.79
C VAL A 53 15.35 2.21 -18.05
N GLN A 54 15.47 3.38 -17.41
CA GLN A 54 16.55 4.33 -17.70
C GLN A 54 17.93 3.84 -17.24
N ILE A 55 18.02 3.16 -16.08
CA ILE A 55 19.31 2.72 -15.54
C ILE A 55 20.01 1.73 -16.47
N PRO A 56 19.38 0.63 -16.95
CA PRO A 56 20.04 -0.31 -17.85
C PRO A 56 20.37 0.28 -19.24
N LEU A 57 19.59 1.28 -19.69
CA LEU A 57 19.81 1.94 -20.97
C LEU A 57 20.89 3.02 -20.91
N GLY A 58 21.40 3.34 -19.71
CA GLY A 58 22.30 4.48 -19.54
C GLY A 58 21.65 5.83 -19.85
N ALA A 59 20.31 5.90 -19.86
CA ALA A 59 19.54 7.09 -20.23
C ALA A 59 19.23 7.97 -19.02
N LEU A 60 20.16 8.06 -18.06
CA LEU A 60 20.05 8.93 -16.90
C LEU A 60 20.42 10.36 -17.26
N PRO A 61 19.76 11.38 -16.64
CA PRO A 61 20.18 12.77 -16.78
C PRO A 61 21.65 12.96 -16.35
N ALA A 62 22.37 13.86 -17.03
CA ALA A 62 23.79 14.09 -16.76
C ALA A 62 24.08 14.59 -15.33
N ASP A 63 23.10 15.24 -14.71
CA ASP A 63 23.14 15.73 -13.32
C ASP A 63 22.73 14.69 -12.28
N ALA A 64 22.35 13.48 -12.70
CA ALA A 64 21.91 12.41 -11.81
C ALA A 64 23.09 11.64 -11.16
N LEU A 65 24.08 12.35 -10.63
CA LEU A 65 25.33 11.80 -10.07
C LEU A 65 25.09 10.73 -8.99
N ARG A 66 24.02 10.86 -8.20
CA ARG A 66 23.70 9.87 -7.16
C ARG A 66 23.24 8.54 -7.76
N LEU A 67 22.47 8.57 -8.85
CA LEU A 67 21.99 7.36 -9.52
C LEU A 67 23.14 6.60 -10.17
N THR A 68 24.13 7.34 -10.69
CA THR A 68 25.32 6.74 -11.29
C THR A 68 26.33 6.22 -10.28
N ALA A 69 26.29 6.71 -9.03
CA ALA A 69 27.17 6.24 -7.96
C ALA A 69 26.87 4.81 -7.49
N ALA A 70 25.60 4.39 -7.51
CA ALA A 70 25.20 3.05 -7.10
C ALA A 70 24.04 2.50 -7.99
N PRO A 71 24.24 2.35 -9.30
CA PRO A 71 23.17 2.06 -10.25
C PRO A 71 22.46 0.73 -9.96
N VAL A 72 23.20 -0.29 -9.53
CA VAL A 72 22.65 -1.60 -9.18
C VAL A 72 21.71 -1.52 -7.99
N MET A 73 22.08 -0.77 -6.94
CA MET A 73 21.22 -0.61 -5.74
C MET A 73 19.97 0.20 -6.09
N TYR A 74 20.09 1.27 -6.87
CA TYR A 74 18.92 2.03 -7.33
C TYR A 74 18.02 1.17 -8.22
N PHE A 75 18.58 0.40 -9.14
CA PHE A 75 17.81 -0.52 -10.00
C PHE A 75 17.05 -1.56 -9.17
N LEU A 76 17.72 -2.24 -8.24
CA LEU A 76 17.09 -3.26 -7.38
C LEU A 76 16.02 -2.66 -6.47
N HIS A 77 16.27 -1.47 -5.91
CA HIS A 77 15.28 -0.75 -5.11
C HIS A 77 14.06 -0.37 -5.93
N ALA A 78 14.27 0.18 -7.12
CA ALA A 78 13.20 0.58 -8.03
C ALA A 78 12.40 -0.64 -8.53
N LEU A 79 13.07 -1.71 -8.99
CA LEU A 79 12.42 -2.93 -9.46
C LEU A 79 11.60 -3.59 -8.33
N GLY A 80 12.21 -3.73 -7.14
CA GLY A 80 11.52 -4.21 -5.96
C GLY A 80 10.31 -3.34 -5.62
N GLY A 81 10.45 -2.02 -5.68
CA GLY A 81 9.39 -1.04 -5.43
C GLY A 81 8.22 -1.15 -6.41
N VAL A 82 8.50 -1.29 -7.71
CA VAL A 82 7.45 -1.50 -8.73
C VAL A 82 6.67 -2.77 -8.47
N VAL A 83 7.37 -3.90 -8.32
CA VAL A 83 6.74 -5.20 -8.12
C VAL A 83 5.94 -5.23 -6.81
N PHE A 84 6.52 -4.73 -5.73
CA PHE A 84 5.89 -4.65 -4.42
C PHE A 84 4.67 -3.72 -4.44
N GLY A 85 4.79 -2.54 -5.04
CA GLY A 85 3.72 -1.54 -5.13
C GLY A 85 2.53 -2.02 -5.93
N VAL A 86 2.77 -2.70 -7.06
CA VAL A 86 1.71 -3.25 -7.92
C VAL A 86 1.04 -4.47 -7.30
N LEU A 87 1.82 -5.40 -6.76
CA LEU A 87 1.26 -6.65 -6.22
C LEU A 87 0.54 -6.46 -4.89
N GLY A 88 0.92 -5.46 -4.07
CA GLY A 88 0.29 -5.22 -2.78
C GLY A 88 -1.23 -5.04 -2.84
N PRO A 89 -1.77 -4.05 -3.59
CA PRO A 89 -3.21 -3.89 -3.78
C PRO A 89 -3.88 -5.15 -4.35
N VAL A 90 -3.25 -5.81 -5.32
CA VAL A 90 -3.75 -7.04 -5.95
C VAL A 90 -3.93 -8.16 -4.91
N GLN A 91 -2.98 -8.31 -3.97
CA GLN A 91 -3.06 -9.31 -2.89
C GLN A 91 -4.24 -9.08 -1.94
N LEU A 92 -4.75 -7.86 -1.84
CA LEU A 92 -5.88 -7.52 -0.97
C LEU A 92 -7.25 -7.78 -1.60
N VAL A 93 -7.31 -8.04 -2.92
CA VAL A 93 -8.56 -8.33 -3.65
C VAL A 93 -9.06 -9.72 -3.30
N SER A 94 -10.14 -9.80 -2.51
CA SER A 94 -10.70 -11.07 -2.04
C SER A 94 -11.21 -11.96 -3.18
N ALA A 95 -11.82 -11.38 -4.21
CA ALA A 95 -12.34 -12.11 -5.36
C ALA A 95 -11.21 -12.88 -6.09
N LEU A 96 -10.04 -12.25 -6.27
CA LEU A 96 -8.90 -12.88 -6.91
C LEU A 96 -8.36 -14.07 -6.08
N ARG A 97 -8.27 -13.89 -4.77
CA ARG A 97 -7.83 -14.95 -3.84
C ARG A 97 -8.75 -16.17 -3.87
N HIS A 98 -10.07 -15.95 -3.93
CA HIS A 98 -11.04 -17.06 -3.95
C HIS A 98 -11.07 -17.77 -5.30
N ARG A 99 -10.98 -17.02 -6.40
CA ARG A 99 -11.07 -17.59 -7.75
C ARG A 99 -9.74 -18.20 -8.23
N PHE A 100 -8.61 -17.60 -7.85
CA PHE A 100 -7.27 -17.97 -8.33
C PHE A 100 -6.29 -18.16 -7.17
N GLY A 101 -6.58 -19.10 -6.27
CA GLY A 101 -5.75 -19.36 -5.07
C GLY A 101 -4.30 -19.71 -5.36
N PHE A 102 -3.99 -20.36 -6.51
CA PHE A 102 -2.62 -20.63 -6.92
C PHE A 102 -1.89 -19.31 -7.27
N LEU A 103 -2.50 -18.45 -8.09
CA LEU A 103 -1.92 -17.16 -8.48
C LEU A 103 -1.71 -16.24 -7.25
N HIS A 104 -2.64 -16.24 -6.31
CA HIS A 104 -2.48 -15.50 -5.05
C HIS A 104 -1.26 -15.98 -4.26
N ARG A 105 -1.03 -17.29 -4.19
CA ARG A 105 0.16 -17.83 -3.50
C ARG A 105 1.46 -17.51 -4.23
N LEU A 106 1.47 -17.64 -5.56
CA LEU A 106 2.65 -17.36 -6.37
C LEU A 106 3.00 -15.86 -6.31
N SER A 107 2.04 -14.98 -6.62
CA SER A 107 2.25 -13.53 -6.56
C SER A 107 2.54 -13.03 -5.14
N GLY A 108 2.03 -13.70 -4.10
CA GLY A 108 2.39 -13.43 -2.71
C GLY A 108 3.85 -13.72 -2.38
N ARG A 109 4.42 -14.79 -2.94
CA ARG A 109 5.87 -15.07 -2.79
C ARG A 109 6.72 -14.02 -3.51
N VAL A 110 6.32 -13.66 -4.74
CA VAL A 110 6.99 -12.59 -5.50
C VAL A 110 6.90 -11.26 -4.77
N PHE A 111 5.75 -10.93 -4.19
CA PHE A 111 5.55 -9.74 -3.36
C PHE A 111 6.51 -9.68 -2.18
N VAL A 112 6.67 -10.80 -1.44
CA VAL A 112 7.59 -10.87 -0.29
C VAL A 112 9.04 -10.71 -0.74
N LEU A 113 9.46 -11.40 -1.80
CA LEU A 113 10.82 -11.28 -2.35
C LEU A 113 11.09 -9.85 -2.82
N ALA A 114 10.16 -9.24 -3.55
CA ALA A 114 10.29 -7.86 -4.01
C ALA A 114 10.43 -6.86 -2.84
N GLY A 115 9.64 -7.03 -1.77
CA GLY A 115 9.75 -6.20 -0.58
C GLY A 115 11.09 -6.35 0.14
N TRP A 116 11.63 -7.56 0.20
CA TRP A 116 12.97 -7.80 0.76
C TRP A 116 14.06 -7.20 -0.12
N THR A 117 13.99 -7.38 -1.44
CA THR A 117 14.93 -6.77 -2.39
C THR A 117 14.92 -5.25 -2.28
N MET A 118 13.73 -4.63 -2.25
CA MET A 118 13.58 -3.19 -2.07
C MET A 118 14.20 -2.71 -0.76
N ALA A 119 13.93 -3.40 0.35
CA ALA A 119 14.43 -3.01 1.67
C ALA A 119 15.96 -3.15 1.77
N LEU A 120 16.52 -4.29 1.31
CA LEU A 120 17.96 -4.52 1.32
C LEU A 120 18.70 -3.54 0.41
N ALA A 121 18.19 -3.29 -0.78
CA ALA A 121 18.76 -2.29 -1.68
C ALA A 121 18.66 -0.88 -1.08
N GLY A 122 17.56 -0.55 -0.39
CA GLY A 122 17.41 0.71 0.34
C GLY A 122 18.45 0.88 1.45
N LEU A 123 18.74 -0.17 2.23
CA LEU A 123 19.83 -0.17 3.21
C LEU A 123 21.21 -0.04 2.52
N GLY A 124 21.41 -0.73 1.39
CA GLY A 124 22.63 -0.60 0.60
C GLY A 124 22.87 0.82 0.08
N LEU A 125 21.80 1.53 -0.31
CA LEU A 125 21.88 2.93 -0.72
C LEU A 125 22.31 3.86 0.42
N LEU A 126 21.83 3.62 1.65
CA LEU A 126 22.25 4.40 2.81
C LEU A 126 23.75 4.25 3.11
N TRP A 127 24.32 3.12 2.72
CA TRP A 127 25.74 2.83 2.93
C TRP A 127 26.63 3.31 1.78
N GLN A 128 26.16 3.19 0.53
CA GLN A 128 26.99 3.41 -0.67
C GLN A 128 26.91 4.83 -1.22
N VAL A 129 25.85 5.57 -0.90
CA VAL A 129 25.59 6.89 -1.48
C VAL A 129 25.55 7.94 -0.39
N GLU A 130 26.36 8.98 -0.55
CA GLU A 130 26.33 10.12 0.36
C GLU A 130 24.92 10.72 0.42
N SER A 131 24.39 10.87 1.63
CA SER A 131 23.05 11.38 1.82
C SER A 131 23.00 12.90 1.68
N VAL A 132 22.04 13.39 0.91
CA VAL A 132 21.65 14.80 0.91
C VAL A 132 20.50 15.07 1.89
N ALA A 133 19.98 14.04 2.53
CA ALA A 133 18.97 14.13 3.55
C ALA A 133 19.57 14.44 4.92
N THR A 134 18.74 14.88 5.85
CA THR A 134 19.16 15.01 7.23
C THR A 134 19.22 13.63 7.91
N ALA A 135 19.93 13.53 9.04
CA ALA A 135 20.00 12.32 9.85
C ALA A 135 18.61 11.77 10.23
N LEU A 136 17.60 12.64 10.37
CA LEU A 136 16.22 12.25 10.63
C LEU A 136 15.69 11.30 9.54
N LEU A 137 15.84 11.68 8.27
CA LEU A 137 15.30 10.87 7.17
C LEU A 137 16.13 9.61 6.94
N ASP A 138 17.45 9.65 7.12
CA ASP A 138 18.29 8.48 6.94
C ASP A 138 18.04 7.43 8.03
N VAL A 139 17.90 7.85 9.28
CA VAL A 139 17.50 6.96 10.38
C VAL A 139 16.11 6.36 10.10
N ALA A 140 15.15 7.19 9.66
CA ALA A 140 13.81 6.69 9.33
C ALA A 140 13.86 5.66 8.20
N ARG A 141 14.62 5.89 7.14
CA ARG A 141 14.83 4.93 6.03
C ARG A 141 15.40 3.60 6.53
N GLY A 142 16.41 3.65 7.39
CA GLY A 142 17.00 2.46 7.99
C GLY A 142 16.00 1.68 8.84
N VAL A 143 15.32 2.36 9.76
CA VAL A 143 14.34 1.76 10.67
C VAL A 143 13.18 1.14 9.88
N PHE A 144 12.60 1.86 8.90
CA PHE A 144 11.47 1.35 8.14
C PHE A 144 11.85 0.23 7.16
N SER A 145 13.09 0.22 6.64
CA SER A 145 13.59 -0.90 5.85
C SER A 145 13.70 -2.18 6.68
N LEU A 146 14.27 -2.10 7.87
CA LEU A 146 14.36 -3.23 8.82
C LEU A 146 12.95 -3.66 9.28
N ALA A 147 12.08 -2.69 9.60
CA ALA A 147 10.70 -2.98 9.97
C ALA A 147 9.94 -3.70 8.83
N LEU A 148 10.10 -3.26 7.58
CA LEU A 148 9.49 -3.90 6.42
C LEU A 148 9.91 -5.38 6.32
N MET A 149 11.20 -5.67 6.45
CA MET A 149 11.71 -7.04 6.42
C MET A 149 11.11 -7.90 7.53
N ALA A 150 11.08 -7.37 8.76
CA ALA A 150 10.49 -8.06 9.91
C ALA A 150 8.98 -8.32 9.73
N LEU A 151 8.23 -7.31 9.28
CA LEU A 151 6.78 -7.42 9.04
C LEU A 151 6.44 -8.46 7.96
N LEU A 152 7.22 -8.53 6.88
CA LEU A 152 7.09 -9.56 5.85
C LEU A 152 7.38 -10.95 6.41
N ALA A 153 8.44 -11.11 7.20
CA ALA A 153 8.77 -12.38 7.86
C ALA A 153 7.65 -12.83 8.81
N LEU A 154 7.14 -11.93 9.66
CA LEU A 154 5.99 -12.21 10.55
C LEU A 154 4.74 -12.60 9.76
N GLY A 155 4.48 -11.95 8.65
CA GLY A 155 3.37 -12.28 7.76
C GLY A 155 3.50 -13.67 7.15
N VAL A 156 4.70 -14.05 6.69
CA VAL A 156 4.97 -15.41 6.17
C VAL A 156 4.84 -16.46 7.28
N MET A 157 5.38 -16.18 8.47
CA MET A 157 5.24 -17.09 9.62
C MET A 157 3.79 -17.30 10.02
N ALA A 158 2.97 -16.23 10.05
CA ALA A 158 1.55 -16.34 10.34
C ALA A 158 0.81 -17.20 9.29
N ALA A 159 1.17 -17.07 8.01
CA ALA A 159 0.60 -17.91 6.94
C ALA A 159 0.98 -19.39 7.13
N ARG A 160 2.25 -19.69 7.46
CA ARG A 160 2.71 -21.06 7.75
C ARG A 160 1.98 -21.67 8.94
N LYS A 161 1.68 -20.88 9.97
CA LYS A 161 0.87 -21.27 11.14
C LYS A 161 -0.64 -21.32 10.85
N ARG A 162 -1.07 -21.12 9.61
CA ARG A 162 -2.47 -21.05 9.16
C ARG A 162 -3.31 -19.96 9.86
N ASN A 163 -2.67 -18.98 10.51
CA ASN A 163 -3.35 -17.84 11.11
C ASN A 163 -3.56 -16.73 10.07
N MET A 164 -4.60 -16.88 9.24
CA MET A 164 -4.87 -15.96 8.12
C MET A 164 -5.27 -14.55 8.59
N GLY A 165 -5.80 -14.41 9.80
CA GLY A 165 -6.11 -13.10 10.40
C GLY A 165 -4.85 -12.28 10.65
N GLN A 166 -3.89 -12.89 11.35
CA GLN A 166 -2.59 -12.27 11.61
C GLN A 166 -1.77 -12.07 10.32
N HIS A 167 -1.75 -13.09 9.43
CA HIS A 167 -1.09 -12.96 8.12
C HIS A 167 -1.55 -11.70 7.38
N ARG A 168 -2.87 -11.49 7.27
CA ARG A 168 -3.42 -10.32 6.60
C ARG A 168 -3.02 -9.01 7.28
N ALA A 169 -3.05 -8.96 8.60
CA ALA A 169 -2.66 -7.77 9.36
C ALA A 169 -1.17 -7.43 9.14
N TRP A 170 -0.28 -8.42 9.19
CA TRP A 170 1.15 -8.23 8.95
C TRP A 170 1.44 -7.79 7.51
N MET A 171 0.75 -8.37 6.50
CA MET A 171 0.93 -7.97 5.10
C MET A 171 0.46 -6.53 4.84
N VAL A 172 -0.64 -6.07 5.47
CA VAL A 172 -1.07 -4.67 5.37
C VAL A 172 -0.05 -3.75 6.03
N ARG A 173 0.45 -4.08 7.23
CA ARG A 173 1.52 -3.31 7.90
C ARG A 173 2.77 -3.23 7.04
N ALA A 174 3.22 -4.35 6.48
CA ALA A 174 4.37 -4.37 5.57
C ALA A 174 4.14 -3.46 4.37
N TYR A 175 2.96 -3.52 3.75
CA TYR A 175 2.67 -2.71 2.57
C TYR A 175 2.68 -1.20 2.88
N VAL A 176 2.00 -0.77 3.94
CA VAL A 176 1.96 0.66 4.30
C VAL A 176 3.32 1.17 4.81
N THR A 177 4.17 0.31 5.37
CA THR A 177 5.55 0.65 5.73
C THR A 177 6.42 0.77 4.49
N GLY A 178 6.37 -0.17 3.55
CA GLY A 178 7.19 -0.13 2.33
C GLY A 178 6.78 0.96 1.35
N MET A 179 5.48 1.33 1.30
CA MET A 179 4.93 2.36 0.41
C MET A 179 4.55 3.65 1.15
N GLY A 180 5.03 3.83 2.39
CA GLY A 180 4.64 4.94 3.25
C GLY A 180 5.00 6.33 2.72
N THR A 181 6.00 6.42 1.84
CA THR A 181 6.36 7.67 1.14
C THR A 181 5.44 7.99 -0.04
N GLY A 182 4.55 7.08 -0.44
CA GLY A 182 3.67 7.28 -1.59
C GLY A 182 2.87 8.58 -1.55
N PRO A 183 2.18 8.90 -0.45
CA PRO A 183 1.40 10.13 -0.34
C PRO A 183 2.22 11.43 -0.24
N VAL A 184 3.53 11.36 -0.08
CA VAL A 184 4.41 12.55 0.01
C VAL A 184 4.25 13.46 -1.21
N ALA A 185 4.08 12.88 -2.40
CA ALA A 185 3.87 13.63 -3.62
C ALA A 185 2.62 14.53 -3.57
N LEU A 186 1.58 14.12 -2.83
CA LEU A 186 0.34 14.90 -2.66
C LEU A 186 0.58 16.19 -1.88
N VAL A 187 1.64 16.26 -1.07
CA VAL A 187 2.05 17.44 -0.30
C VAL A 187 3.12 18.23 -1.07
N MET A 188 4.15 17.53 -1.55
CA MET A 188 5.30 18.18 -2.18
C MET A 188 4.97 18.82 -3.53
N PHE A 189 4.11 18.18 -4.33
CA PHE A 189 3.80 18.67 -5.67
C PHE A 189 3.03 20.01 -5.66
N PRO A 190 1.95 20.19 -4.86
CA PRO A 190 1.33 21.52 -4.73
C PRO A 190 2.28 22.59 -4.23
N ILE A 191 3.14 22.29 -3.26
CA ILE A 191 4.13 23.25 -2.76
C ILE A 191 5.09 23.66 -3.88
N TYR A 192 5.58 22.71 -4.66
CA TYR A 192 6.42 23.00 -5.82
C TYR A 192 5.71 23.89 -6.85
N LEU A 193 4.44 23.63 -7.15
CA LEU A 193 3.65 24.45 -8.08
C LEU A 193 3.46 25.91 -7.57
N MET A 194 3.30 26.08 -6.27
CA MET A 194 3.09 27.40 -5.66
C MET A 194 4.39 28.20 -5.51
N THR A 195 5.50 27.53 -5.23
CA THR A 195 6.76 28.19 -4.88
C THR A 195 7.79 28.18 -6.01
N GLY A 196 7.59 27.36 -7.04
CA GLY A 196 8.56 27.11 -8.11
C GLY A 196 9.83 26.38 -7.66
N LYS A 197 9.91 25.98 -6.39
CA LYS A 197 11.10 25.34 -5.79
C LYS A 197 10.71 24.13 -4.97
N PRO A 198 11.49 23.03 -5.02
CA PRO A 198 11.26 21.89 -4.15
C PRO A 198 11.61 22.23 -2.69
N LEU A 199 10.86 21.67 -1.74
CA LEU A 199 11.24 21.73 -0.32
C LEU A 199 12.57 21.00 -0.13
N GLN A 200 13.43 21.56 0.72
CA GLN A 200 14.76 21.03 1.01
C GLN A 200 15.03 21.00 2.51
N GLY A 201 16.06 20.25 2.89
CA GLY A 201 16.55 20.15 4.26
C GLY A 201 15.55 19.56 5.25
N LEU A 202 15.65 19.97 6.51
CA LEU A 202 14.88 19.40 7.61
C LEU A 202 13.36 19.49 7.40
N LEU A 203 12.87 20.56 6.79
CA LEU A 203 11.42 20.70 6.54
C LEU A 203 10.92 19.64 5.55
N SER A 204 11.65 19.42 4.45
CA SER A 204 11.35 18.35 3.49
C SER A 204 11.32 16.99 4.17
N ASP A 205 12.35 16.69 4.96
CA ASP A 205 12.52 15.40 5.61
C ASP A 205 11.46 15.16 6.69
N THR A 206 11.07 16.20 7.42
CA THR A 206 9.97 16.13 8.38
C THR A 206 8.64 15.83 7.69
N VAL A 207 8.36 16.42 6.53
CA VAL A 207 7.16 16.12 5.74
C VAL A 207 7.19 14.66 5.27
N VAL A 208 8.33 14.18 4.76
CA VAL A 208 8.48 12.78 4.31
C VAL A 208 8.23 11.80 5.46
N VAL A 209 8.89 11.98 6.60
CA VAL A 209 8.74 11.10 7.78
C VAL A 209 7.33 11.21 8.34
N GLY A 210 6.76 12.41 8.44
CA GLY A 210 5.40 12.64 8.92
C GLY A 210 4.35 11.92 8.06
N MET A 211 4.44 12.04 6.74
CA MET A 211 3.54 11.33 5.82
C MET A 211 3.71 9.81 5.89
N TRP A 212 4.93 9.34 6.12
CA TRP A 212 5.19 7.92 6.34
C TRP A 212 4.48 7.40 7.60
N LEU A 213 4.61 8.11 8.71
CA LEU A 213 3.93 7.78 9.97
C LEU A 213 2.40 7.85 9.84
N ILE A 214 1.86 8.84 9.14
CA ILE A 214 0.42 8.95 8.87
C ILE A 214 -0.07 7.74 8.05
N THR A 215 0.71 7.31 7.07
CA THR A 215 0.36 6.14 6.25
C THR A 215 0.33 4.86 7.09
N ILE A 216 1.33 4.67 7.98
CA ILE A 216 1.38 3.54 8.91
C ILE A 216 0.19 3.59 9.89
N ALA A 217 -0.09 4.76 10.48
CA ALA A 217 -1.21 4.94 11.40
C ALA A 217 -2.57 4.66 10.73
N THR A 218 -2.73 5.10 9.47
CA THR A 218 -3.93 4.81 8.67
C THR A 218 -4.09 3.30 8.42
N GLY A 219 -2.99 2.62 8.10
CA GLY A 219 -3.00 1.16 7.94
C GLY A 219 -3.42 0.45 9.23
N GLU A 220 -2.90 0.85 10.37
CA GLU A 220 -3.24 0.29 11.67
C GLU A 220 -4.72 0.54 12.03
N TRP A 221 -5.22 1.74 11.79
CA TRP A 221 -6.63 2.08 11.99
C TRP A 221 -7.56 1.19 11.14
N VAL A 222 -7.23 0.95 9.86
CA VAL A 222 -8.00 0.05 8.99
C VAL A 222 -7.98 -1.39 9.51
N ILE A 223 -6.84 -1.88 10.00
CA ILE A 223 -6.73 -3.22 10.57
C ILE A 223 -7.63 -3.37 11.78
N ARG A 224 -7.59 -2.41 12.72
CA ARG A 224 -8.39 -2.43 13.96
C ARG A 224 -9.88 -2.35 13.67
N ARG A 225 -10.33 -1.46 12.78
CA ARG A 225 -11.75 -1.37 12.40
C ARG A 225 -12.30 -2.67 11.83
N ARG A 226 -11.51 -3.39 11.03
CA ARG A 226 -11.92 -4.68 10.46
C ARG A 226 -11.97 -5.80 11.50
N ALA A 227 -11.17 -5.72 12.56
CA ALA A 227 -11.20 -6.69 13.65
C ALA A 227 -12.49 -6.56 14.46
N VAL A 228 -12.96 -5.32 14.72
CA VAL A 228 -14.20 -5.04 15.47
C VAL A 228 -15.46 -5.44 14.69
N GLN A 229 -15.43 -5.38 13.35
CA GLN A 229 -16.60 -5.70 12.51
C GLN A 229 -16.82 -7.21 12.26
N LYS A 230 -15.99 -8.09 12.80
CA LYS A 230 -16.25 -9.52 12.77
C LYS A 230 -17.35 -9.84 13.79
N PRO A 231 -18.56 -10.28 13.39
CA PRO A 231 -19.58 -10.71 14.34
C PRO A 231 -19.00 -11.85 15.20
N LEU A 232 -19.24 -11.80 16.51
CA LEU A 232 -19.06 -12.94 17.37
C LEU A 232 -19.90 -14.08 16.78
N GLN A 233 -19.25 -15.14 16.33
CA GLN A 233 -20.01 -16.36 15.97
C GLN A 233 -20.71 -16.82 17.25
N PRO A 234 -22.04 -17.06 17.23
CA PRO A 234 -22.71 -17.65 18.38
C PRO A 234 -22.01 -18.97 18.68
N ILE A 235 -21.63 -19.14 19.95
CA ILE A 235 -21.17 -20.42 20.46
C ILE A 235 -22.39 -21.33 20.36
N VAL A 236 -22.40 -22.21 19.35
CA VAL A 236 -23.38 -23.30 19.26
C VAL A 236 -22.93 -24.29 20.33
N ALA A 237 -23.70 -24.28 21.45
CA ALA A 237 -23.55 -25.27 22.52
C ALA A 237 -24.11 -26.62 22.07
#